data_58a861d0354422e42deca62d3decc7e4
#
_entry.id   58a861d0354422e42deca62d3decc7e4
#
_cell.length_a   1.000
_cell.length_b   1.000
_cell.length_c   1.000
_cell.angle_alpha   90.00
_cell.angle_beta   90.00
_cell.angle_gamma   90.00
#
_symmetry.space_group_name_H-M   'P 1'
#
loop_
_entity.id
_entity.type
_entity.pdbx_description
1 polymer ?
#
loop_
_entity_poly.entity_id
_entity_poly.type
_entity_poly.pdbx_seq_one_letter_code
_entity_poly.pdbx_strand_id
1 'polypeptide(L)'
;MSIPLPHTFVDWTALRNFAALRGQLRVSLTPKCNEKCWFCHNEGDVPPPFAYANRDARPRPGAMTDGDFLNVLRELMEAGLKRVYFTGGEPLLSPLARSVLTRLPEHGPDTTYTLITNGSLVRRNQEWLATTALDKVKVSLHYFSDESLMAIADTRIGIATILDGIEAAREMFERVELNTLVQRENAHELRDILAFALERRLPVQFIELVDTDFNADRKRSAIGTQSIIDHLRTLTNDEEVEISGVGQGRRIFRIDGIEIDVIHRELGRHHVGQCGTCPVRAKCVEGFWALRLDHAGGIQPCLLRDDLRMDIRHLLGSPEAVPEVVAQHVTAFTEGTL
;
A
#
# COMPACT_ATOMS: atom_id res chain seq x y z
N MET A 1 22.29 -16.25 42.70
CA MET A 1 21.65 -14.92 42.68
C MET A 1 21.81 -14.38 41.26
N SER A 2 20.76 -14.49 40.44
CA SER A 2 20.75 -13.89 39.10
C SER A 2 20.47 -12.42 39.27
N ILE A 3 21.39 -11.57 38.85
CA ILE A 3 21.20 -10.14 38.76
C ILE A 3 20.20 -9.93 37.63
N PRO A 4 19.02 -9.31 37.86
CA PRO A 4 18.13 -8.95 36.77
C PRO A 4 18.85 -7.93 35.90
N LEU A 5 18.94 -8.21 34.58
CA LEU A 5 19.38 -7.23 33.60
C LEU A 5 18.49 -6.01 33.75
N PRO A 6 19.01 -4.77 33.69
CA PRO A 6 18.18 -3.59 33.72
C PRO A 6 17.22 -3.66 32.54
N HIS A 7 15.92 -3.53 32.81
CA HIS A 7 14.94 -3.27 31.79
C HIS A 7 15.33 -1.95 31.11
N THR A 8 16.07 -2.03 30.03
CA THR A 8 16.28 -0.90 29.14
C THR A 8 14.88 -0.46 28.70
N PHE A 9 14.49 0.74 29.07
CA PHE A 9 13.26 1.36 28.61
C PHE A 9 13.37 1.45 27.08
N VAL A 10 12.67 0.56 26.37
CA VAL A 10 12.66 0.58 24.93
C VAL A 10 11.83 1.78 24.50
N ASP A 11 12.44 2.72 23.81
CA ASP A 11 11.77 3.93 23.33
C ASP A 11 11.12 3.68 21.97
N TRP A 12 9.81 3.43 21.97
CA TRP A 12 9.00 3.29 20.76
C TRP A 12 8.28 4.57 20.34
N THR A 13 8.70 5.71 20.87
CA THR A 13 8.05 7.02 20.63
C THR A 13 7.95 7.32 19.14
N ALA A 14 9.00 7.04 18.35
CA ALA A 14 8.99 7.27 16.90
C ALA A 14 7.88 6.47 16.19
N LEU A 15 7.67 5.20 16.55
CA LEU A 15 6.61 4.37 15.97
C LEU A 15 5.22 4.84 16.39
N ARG A 16 5.04 5.24 17.65
CA ARG A 16 3.77 5.78 18.15
C ARG A 16 3.43 7.10 17.48
N ASN A 17 4.41 7.99 17.31
CA ASN A 17 4.23 9.26 16.59
C ASN A 17 3.87 9.00 15.12
N PHE A 18 4.56 8.08 14.46
CA PHE A 18 4.24 7.68 13.10
C PHE A 18 2.81 7.12 12.99
N ALA A 19 2.39 6.26 13.92
CA ALA A 19 1.04 5.72 13.96
C ALA A 19 -0.03 6.79 14.24
N ALA A 20 0.24 7.73 15.16
CA ALA A 20 -0.66 8.85 15.49
C ALA A 20 -0.91 9.76 14.28
N LEU A 21 0.10 9.92 13.43
CA LEU A 21 0.00 10.63 12.16
C LEU A 21 -0.63 9.78 11.04
N ARG A 22 -1.30 8.66 11.35
CA ARG A 22 -1.96 7.75 10.40
C ARG A 22 -1.00 6.95 9.52
N GLY A 23 0.27 6.82 9.95
CA GLY A 23 1.26 6.02 9.23
C GLY A 23 0.84 4.56 9.04
N GLN A 24 1.26 3.95 7.95
CA GLN A 24 0.89 2.60 7.53
C GLN A 24 2.08 1.65 7.58
N LEU A 25 1.85 0.42 8.03
CA LEU A 25 2.75 -0.70 7.77
C LEU A 25 2.23 -1.47 6.55
N ARG A 26 3.00 -1.50 5.47
CA ARG A 26 2.66 -2.23 4.25
C ARG A 26 3.51 -3.50 4.19
N VAL A 27 2.85 -4.65 4.15
CA VAL A 27 3.47 -5.98 4.23
C VAL A 27 3.37 -6.65 2.87
N SER A 28 4.49 -6.77 2.18
CA SER A 28 4.57 -7.45 0.89
C SER A 28 4.76 -8.96 1.12
N LEU A 29 3.69 -9.74 0.89
CA LEU A 29 3.71 -11.20 1.08
C LEU A 29 4.43 -11.94 -0.06
N THR A 30 4.60 -11.29 -1.20
CA THR A 30 5.25 -11.86 -2.39
C THR A 30 5.60 -10.78 -3.40
N PRO A 31 6.71 -10.92 -4.13
CA PRO A 31 7.00 -10.05 -5.27
C PRO A 31 6.26 -10.46 -6.54
N LYS A 32 5.62 -11.65 -6.57
CA LYS A 32 4.96 -12.19 -7.76
C LYS A 32 3.59 -11.56 -7.98
N CYS A 33 3.28 -11.26 -9.24
CA CYS A 33 1.97 -10.77 -9.67
C CYS A 33 1.55 -11.49 -10.96
N ASN A 34 0.25 -11.63 -11.17
CA ASN A 34 -0.36 -12.13 -12.42
C ASN A 34 -0.72 -10.99 -13.39
N GLU A 35 -0.39 -9.76 -13.03
CA GLU A 35 -0.43 -8.57 -13.87
C GLU A 35 0.97 -7.95 -13.98
N LYS A 36 1.22 -7.21 -15.08
CA LYS A 36 2.48 -6.53 -15.37
C LYS A 36 2.23 -5.05 -15.61
N CYS A 37 1.56 -4.41 -14.65
CA CYS A 37 1.22 -3.00 -14.77
C CYS A 37 2.48 -2.17 -15.00
N TRP A 38 2.51 -1.41 -16.10
CA TRP A 38 3.69 -0.65 -16.53
C TRP A 38 4.13 0.42 -15.51
N PHE A 39 3.21 0.89 -14.66
CA PHE A 39 3.48 1.88 -13.61
C PHE A 39 3.88 1.26 -12.27
N CYS A 40 3.84 -0.07 -12.15
CA CYS A 40 3.99 -0.74 -10.87
C CYS A 40 5.41 -0.58 -10.31
N HIS A 41 5.50 -0.09 -9.08
CA HIS A 41 6.73 -0.01 -8.29
C HIS A 41 6.86 -1.14 -7.27
N ASN A 42 5.86 -2.05 -7.22
CA ASN A 42 5.84 -3.29 -6.43
C ASN A 42 6.26 -3.10 -4.97
N GLU A 43 5.72 -2.06 -4.32
CA GLU A 43 6.04 -1.66 -2.93
C GLU A 43 7.54 -1.42 -2.68
N GLY A 44 8.32 -1.18 -3.73
CA GLY A 44 9.78 -1.07 -3.66
C GLY A 44 10.51 -2.41 -3.52
N ASP A 45 9.77 -3.52 -3.55
CA ASP A 45 10.33 -4.86 -3.36
C ASP A 45 10.99 -5.42 -4.64
N VAL A 46 10.36 -5.20 -5.79
CA VAL A 46 10.90 -5.63 -7.10
C VAL A 46 10.74 -4.49 -8.11
N PRO A 47 11.75 -4.22 -8.95
CA PRO A 47 11.60 -3.27 -10.04
C PRO A 47 10.46 -3.67 -10.98
N PRO A 48 9.75 -2.71 -11.58
CA PRO A 48 8.75 -2.98 -12.62
C PRO A 48 9.33 -3.83 -13.76
N PRO A 49 8.49 -4.62 -14.44
CA PRO A 49 8.97 -5.60 -15.44
C PRO A 49 9.90 -5.06 -16.52
N PHE A 50 9.69 -3.83 -16.97
CA PHE A 50 10.55 -3.22 -18.00
C PHE A 50 11.87 -2.67 -17.46
N ALA A 51 12.04 -2.51 -16.16
CA ALA A 51 13.31 -2.14 -15.53
C ALA A 51 14.26 -3.34 -15.38
N TYR A 52 13.75 -4.56 -15.50
CA TYR A 52 14.57 -5.78 -15.39
C TYR A 52 15.65 -5.91 -16.47
N ALA A 53 15.46 -5.30 -17.63
CA ALA A 53 16.44 -5.37 -18.70
C ALA A 53 17.80 -4.73 -18.35
N ASN A 54 17.86 -3.88 -17.33
CA ASN A 54 19.04 -3.07 -17.01
C ASN A 54 19.51 -3.16 -15.55
N ARG A 55 18.89 -3.98 -14.71
CA ARG A 55 19.35 -4.17 -13.33
C ARG A 55 19.63 -5.63 -13.07
N ASP A 56 20.81 -5.89 -12.53
CA ASP A 56 21.11 -7.11 -11.77
C ASP A 56 20.15 -7.12 -10.56
N ALA A 57 18.90 -7.46 -10.81
CA ALA A 57 17.94 -7.75 -9.74
C ALA A 57 18.47 -9.00 -9.03
N ARG A 58 19.36 -8.80 -8.07
CA ARG A 58 19.84 -9.89 -7.22
C ARG A 58 18.62 -10.46 -6.52
N PRO A 59 18.33 -11.76 -6.70
CA PRO A 59 17.30 -12.40 -5.89
C PRO A 59 17.61 -12.08 -4.43
N ARG A 60 16.66 -11.46 -3.73
CA ARG A 60 16.84 -11.24 -2.29
C ARG A 60 16.85 -12.61 -1.63
N PRO A 61 17.97 -13.06 -1.04
CA PRO A 61 18.06 -14.41 -0.49
C PRO A 61 17.18 -14.54 0.75
N GLY A 62 16.41 -15.60 0.83
CA GLY A 62 15.60 -15.98 1.97
C GLY A 62 14.22 -15.26 1.96
N ALA A 63 13.17 -16.07 1.93
CA ALA A 63 11.82 -15.59 2.19
C ALA A 63 11.53 -15.75 3.69
N MET A 64 10.83 -14.79 4.28
CA MET A 64 10.23 -14.94 5.60
C MET A 64 9.23 -16.10 5.58
N THR A 65 9.14 -16.82 6.68
CA THR A 65 8.08 -17.81 6.91
C THR A 65 6.79 -17.09 7.35
N ASP A 66 5.68 -17.82 7.37
CA ASP A 66 4.43 -17.31 7.94
C ASP A 66 4.55 -16.98 9.43
N GLY A 67 5.33 -17.80 10.19
CA GLY A 67 5.65 -17.53 11.59
C GLY A 67 6.45 -16.25 11.78
N ASP A 68 7.43 -15.98 10.91
CA ASP A 68 8.21 -14.73 10.95
C ASP A 68 7.32 -13.52 10.75
N PHE A 69 6.45 -13.53 9.72
CA PHE A 69 5.50 -12.45 9.49
C PHE A 69 4.60 -12.19 10.70
N LEU A 70 4.01 -13.24 11.27
CA LEU A 70 3.09 -13.12 12.40
C LEU A 70 3.79 -12.60 13.67
N ASN A 71 5.01 -13.05 13.93
CA ASN A 71 5.79 -12.58 15.08
C ASN A 71 6.19 -11.11 14.91
N VAL A 72 6.75 -10.72 13.76
CA VAL A 72 7.13 -9.33 13.48
C VAL A 72 5.90 -8.41 13.53
N LEU A 73 4.76 -8.83 12.99
CA LEU A 73 3.51 -8.06 13.05
C LEU A 73 3.06 -7.84 14.49
N ARG A 74 3.05 -8.89 15.32
CA ARG A 74 2.65 -8.79 16.73
C ARG A 74 3.49 -7.75 17.46
N GLU A 75 4.82 -7.88 17.37
CA GLU A 75 5.75 -6.97 18.03
C GLU A 75 5.60 -5.51 17.59
N LEU A 76 5.46 -5.28 16.27
CA LEU A 76 5.27 -3.93 15.74
C LEU A 76 3.92 -3.31 16.13
N MET A 77 2.87 -4.12 16.26
CA MET A 77 1.56 -3.68 16.74
C MET A 77 1.60 -3.36 18.24
N GLU A 78 2.27 -4.16 19.05
CA GLU A 78 2.50 -3.90 20.48
C GLU A 78 3.29 -2.60 20.68
N ALA A 79 4.23 -2.31 19.77
CA ALA A 79 4.97 -1.06 19.76
C ALA A 79 4.14 0.15 19.33
N GLY A 80 2.92 -0.04 18.84
CA GLY A 80 1.94 1.01 18.56
C GLY A 80 1.55 1.20 17.11
N LEU A 81 2.01 0.39 16.15
CA LEU A 81 1.53 0.46 14.78
C LEU A 81 0.08 -0.05 14.71
N LYS A 82 -0.78 0.68 13.98
CA LYS A 82 -2.23 0.47 14.00
C LYS A 82 -2.85 0.17 12.63
N ARG A 83 -2.13 0.42 11.55
CA ARG A 83 -2.67 0.30 10.19
C ARG A 83 -1.78 -0.62 9.39
N VAL A 84 -2.23 -1.85 9.19
CA VAL A 84 -1.49 -2.88 8.46
C VAL A 84 -2.17 -3.15 7.13
N TYR A 85 -1.39 -3.06 6.07
CA TYR A 85 -1.84 -3.32 4.71
C TYR A 85 -1.07 -4.49 4.13
N PHE A 86 -1.76 -5.57 3.82
CA PHE A 86 -1.19 -6.73 3.12
C PHE A 86 -1.23 -6.48 1.62
N THR A 87 -0.09 -6.59 0.99
CA THR A 87 0.15 -6.29 -0.41
C THR A 87 1.27 -7.17 -0.98
N GLY A 88 1.98 -6.71 -1.97
CA GLY A 88 3.09 -7.41 -2.63
C GLY A 88 3.06 -7.10 -4.12
N GLY A 89 3.30 -8.09 -4.95
CA GLY A 89 2.77 -8.16 -6.29
C GLY A 89 1.25 -8.36 -6.19
N GLU A 90 0.77 -9.60 -6.36
CA GLU A 90 -0.60 -9.96 -5.95
C GLU A 90 -0.52 -10.83 -4.68
N PRO A 91 -0.99 -10.35 -3.51
CA PRO A 91 -0.82 -11.08 -2.25
C PRO A 91 -1.47 -12.47 -2.26
N LEU A 92 -2.59 -12.64 -2.97
CA LEU A 92 -3.29 -13.92 -3.06
C LEU A 92 -2.58 -14.97 -3.94
N LEU A 93 -1.49 -14.61 -4.61
CA LEU A 93 -0.56 -15.55 -5.24
C LEU A 93 0.49 -16.12 -4.26
N SER A 94 0.65 -15.49 -3.10
CA SER A 94 1.60 -15.98 -2.10
C SER A 94 1.13 -17.30 -1.53
N PRO A 95 1.99 -18.33 -1.48
CA PRO A 95 1.66 -19.58 -0.77
C PRO A 95 1.45 -19.35 0.73
N LEU A 96 1.97 -18.24 1.27
CA LEU A 96 1.84 -17.87 2.68
C LEU A 96 0.56 -17.07 2.97
N ALA A 97 -0.14 -16.55 1.95
CA ALA A 97 -1.27 -15.65 2.16
C ALA A 97 -2.32 -16.27 3.08
N ARG A 98 -2.79 -17.48 2.79
CA ARG A 98 -3.79 -18.16 3.62
C ARG A 98 -3.30 -18.34 5.05
N SER A 99 -2.09 -18.85 5.22
CA SER A 99 -1.51 -19.16 6.54
C SER A 99 -1.25 -17.90 7.39
N VAL A 100 -0.88 -16.77 6.78
CA VAL A 100 -0.70 -15.50 7.47
C VAL A 100 -2.05 -14.86 7.78
N LEU A 101 -2.92 -14.67 6.76
CA LEU A 101 -4.15 -13.89 6.92
C LEU A 101 -5.21 -14.56 7.79
N THR A 102 -5.21 -15.90 7.90
CA THR A 102 -6.14 -16.62 8.82
C THR A 102 -5.64 -16.69 10.26
N ARG A 103 -4.40 -16.28 10.53
CA ARG A 103 -3.77 -16.31 11.88
C ARG A 103 -3.28 -14.94 12.34
N LEU A 104 -3.83 -13.87 11.78
CA LEU A 104 -3.47 -12.51 12.19
C LEU A 104 -3.63 -12.34 13.70
N PRO A 105 -2.73 -11.61 14.38
CA PRO A 105 -2.88 -11.30 15.79
C PRO A 105 -4.22 -10.61 16.08
N GLU A 106 -4.83 -10.91 17.21
CA GLU A 106 -5.97 -10.14 17.70
C GLU A 106 -5.58 -8.68 17.88
N HIS A 107 -6.48 -7.78 17.59
CA HIS A 107 -6.23 -6.35 17.66
C HIS A 107 -7.37 -5.58 18.31
N GLY A 108 -7.06 -4.41 18.86
CA GLY A 108 -8.04 -3.48 19.40
C GLY A 108 -8.77 -2.69 18.31
N PRO A 109 -9.81 -1.95 18.67
CA PRO A 109 -10.69 -1.23 17.73
C PRO A 109 -9.98 -0.16 16.90
N ASP A 110 -8.82 0.32 17.36
CA ASP A 110 -8.03 1.34 16.66
C ASP A 110 -7.08 0.76 15.61
N THR A 111 -6.92 -0.54 15.56
CA THR A 111 -6.05 -1.23 14.61
C THR A 111 -6.88 -1.75 13.43
N THR A 112 -6.31 -1.74 12.24
CA THR A 112 -6.99 -2.23 11.04
C THR A 112 -6.06 -3.07 10.18
N TYR A 113 -6.60 -4.18 9.69
CA TYR A 113 -6.00 -5.04 8.68
C TYR A 113 -6.68 -4.84 7.33
N THR A 114 -5.92 -4.41 6.34
CA THR A 114 -6.43 -4.18 4.98
C THR A 114 -5.72 -5.09 3.99
N LEU A 115 -6.45 -5.81 3.17
CA LEU A 115 -5.90 -6.50 2.00
C LEU A 115 -5.97 -5.58 0.79
N ILE A 116 -4.84 -5.37 0.08
CA ILE A 116 -4.80 -4.72 -1.23
C ILE A 116 -4.56 -5.79 -2.27
N THR A 117 -5.47 -5.90 -3.23
CA THR A 117 -5.44 -6.95 -4.27
C THR A 117 -5.90 -6.39 -5.62
N ASN A 118 -5.49 -7.01 -6.71
CA ASN A 118 -6.04 -6.73 -8.03
C ASN A 118 -7.43 -7.36 -8.26
N GLY A 119 -7.96 -8.09 -7.27
CA GLY A 119 -9.30 -8.67 -7.31
C GLY A 119 -9.39 -10.02 -8.02
N SER A 120 -8.50 -10.34 -8.93
CA SER A 120 -8.62 -11.50 -9.84
C SER A 120 -8.68 -12.87 -9.17
N LEU A 121 -8.20 -12.97 -7.93
CA LEU A 121 -8.16 -14.22 -7.17
C LEU A 121 -9.12 -14.24 -5.98
N VAL A 122 -9.87 -13.18 -5.73
CA VAL A 122 -10.76 -13.08 -4.55
C VAL A 122 -11.84 -14.14 -4.57
N ARG A 123 -12.59 -14.28 -5.69
CA ARG A 123 -13.65 -15.29 -5.81
C ARG A 123 -13.13 -16.70 -5.58
N ARG A 124 -11.97 -17.03 -6.14
CA ARG A 124 -11.34 -18.34 -5.97
C ARG A 124 -10.96 -18.66 -4.52
N ASN A 125 -10.65 -17.64 -3.73
CA ASN A 125 -10.16 -17.77 -2.37
C ASN A 125 -11.23 -17.41 -1.31
N GLN A 126 -12.47 -17.17 -1.72
CA GLN A 126 -13.53 -16.63 -0.85
C GLN A 126 -13.77 -17.46 0.41
N GLU A 127 -13.72 -18.78 0.33
CA GLU A 127 -14.02 -19.68 1.43
C GLU A 127 -13.13 -19.41 2.66
N TRP A 128 -11.83 -19.30 2.45
CA TRP A 128 -10.92 -19.03 3.55
C TRP A 128 -10.76 -17.54 3.85
N LEU A 129 -10.91 -16.65 2.84
CA LEU A 129 -10.87 -15.20 3.08
C LEU A 129 -11.99 -14.76 4.03
N ALA A 130 -13.17 -15.36 3.94
CA ALA A 130 -14.28 -15.09 4.85
C ALA A 130 -14.01 -15.47 6.32
N THR A 131 -12.95 -16.26 6.58
CA THR A 131 -12.55 -16.66 7.96
C THR A 131 -11.44 -15.79 8.54
N THR A 132 -10.98 -14.78 7.80
CA THR A 132 -9.87 -13.91 8.23
C THR A 132 -10.35 -12.78 9.15
N ALA A 133 -9.41 -12.23 9.93
CA ALA A 133 -9.63 -11.02 10.72
C ALA A 133 -9.37 -9.73 9.92
N LEU A 134 -9.51 -9.76 8.60
CA LEU A 134 -9.36 -8.56 7.77
C LEU A 134 -10.56 -7.63 7.97
N ASP A 135 -10.28 -6.36 8.25
CA ASP A 135 -11.32 -5.33 8.43
C ASP A 135 -11.75 -4.72 7.10
N LYS A 136 -10.89 -4.80 6.09
CA LYS A 136 -11.10 -4.11 4.82
C LYS A 136 -10.42 -4.84 3.66
N VAL A 137 -11.06 -4.79 2.50
CA VAL A 137 -10.45 -5.15 1.22
C VAL A 137 -10.42 -3.92 0.32
N LYS A 138 -9.26 -3.57 -0.21
CA LYS A 138 -9.08 -2.51 -1.21
C LYS A 138 -8.71 -3.15 -2.53
N VAL A 139 -9.59 -3.04 -3.53
CA VAL A 139 -9.38 -3.62 -4.85
C VAL A 139 -8.84 -2.56 -5.81
N SER A 140 -7.72 -2.88 -6.47
CA SER A 140 -7.13 -2.06 -7.53
C SER A 140 -7.93 -2.21 -8.81
N LEU A 141 -8.71 -1.19 -9.16
CA LEU A 141 -9.50 -1.12 -10.40
C LEU A 141 -9.00 0.05 -11.24
N HIS A 142 -7.96 -0.19 -12.05
CA HIS A 142 -7.30 0.83 -12.86
C HIS A 142 -7.79 0.87 -14.31
N TYR A 143 -8.77 0.06 -14.66
CA TYR A 143 -9.30 -0.21 -16.00
C TYR A 143 -10.76 -0.66 -15.87
N PHE A 144 -11.54 -0.51 -16.95
CA PHE A 144 -12.96 -0.91 -16.96
C PHE A 144 -13.36 -1.68 -18.21
N SER A 145 -12.40 -1.95 -19.08
CA SER A 145 -12.54 -2.80 -20.27
C SER A 145 -11.35 -3.75 -20.41
N ASP A 146 -11.49 -4.80 -21.21
CA ASP A 146 -10.38 -5.70 -21.54
C ASP A 146 -9.28 -4.97 -22.32
N GLU A 147 -9.64 -3.95 -23.10
CA GLU A 147 -8.69 -3.13 -23.87
C GLU A 147 -7.79 -2.32 -22.95
N SER A 148 -8.36 -1.56 -22.02
CA SER A 148 -7.59 -0.77 -21.05
C SER A 148 -6.81 -1.66 -20.09
N LEU A 149 -7.38 -2.80 -19.65
CA LEU A 149 -6.70 -3.78 -18.83
C LEU A 149 -5.45 -4.34 -19.54
N MET A 150 -5.56 -4.71 -20.81
CA MET A 150 -4.42 -5.17 -21.59
C MET A 150 -3.38 -4.08 -21.78
N ALA A 151 -3.80 -2.86 -22.08
CA ALA A 151 -2.89 -1.73 -22.29
C ALA A 151 -2.12 -1.33 -21.03
N ILE A 152 -2.74 -1.48 -19.86
CA ILE A 152 -2.18 -1.07 -18.57
C ILE A 152 -1.42 -2.20 -17.89
N ALA A 153 -1.99 -3.40 -17.85
CA ALA A 153 -1.52 -4.49 -16.99
C ALA A 153 -0.90 -5.67 -17.76
N ASP A 154 -0.91 -5.67 -19.08
CA ASP A 154 -0.35 -6.74 -19.92
C ASP A 154 -0.65 -8.14 -19.36
N THR A 155 -1.92 -8.42 -19.16
CA THR A 155 -2.41 -9.66 -18.53
C THR A 155 -3.40 -10.39 -19.44
N ARG A 156 -3.55 -11.70 -19.21
CA ARG A 156 -4.58 -12.53 -19.86
C ARG A 156 -5.87 -12.63 -19.03
N ILE A 157 -5.93 -11.96 -17.89
CA ILE A 157 -7.12 -11.91 -17.06
C ILE A 157 -8.12 -10.99 -17.76
N GLY A 158 -9.39 -11.39 -17.82
CA GLY A 158 -10.45 -10.53 -18.33
C GLY A 158 -11.00 -9.64 -17.22
N ILE A 159 -11.50 -8.45 -17.59
CA ILE A 159 -12.11 -7.50 -16.65
C ILE A 159 -13.26 -8.14 -15.86
N ALA A 160 -14.03 -9.02 -16.46
CA ALA A 160 -15.12 -9.73 -15.80
C ALA A 160 -14.66 -10.52 -14.56
N THR A 161 -13.45 -11.09 -14.59
CA THR A 161 -12.87 -11.81 -13.44
C THR A 161 -12.59 -10.86 -12.27
N ILE A 162 -12.13 -9.66 -12.55
CA ILE A 162 -11.83 -8.64 -11.54
C ILE A 162 -13.13 -8.11 -10.93
N LEU A 163 -14.12 -7.80 -11.78
CA LEU A 163 -15.44 -7.35 -11.32
C LEU A 163 -16.14 -8.40 -10.46
N ASP A 164 -16.07 -9.71 -10.85
CA ASP A 164 -16.57 -10.81 -10.02
C ASP A 164 -15.81 -10.94 -8.70
N GLY A 165 -14.50 -10.66 -8.70
CA GLY A 165 -13.71 -10.57 -7.47
C GLY A 165 -14.14 -9.43 -6.53
N ILE A 166 -14.55 -8.29 -7.07
CA ILE A 166 -15.12 -7.17 -6.29
C ILE A 166 -16.46 -7.60 -5.66
N GLU A 167 -17.33 -8.24 -6.43
CA GLU A 167 -18.60 -8.75 -5.88
C GLU A 167 -18.37 -9.80 -4.80
N ALA A 168 -17.41 -10.72 -5.00
CA ALA A 168 -17.02 -11.69 -3.97
C ALA A 168 -16.51 -11.00 -2.68
N ALA A 169 -15.72 -9.94 -2.80
CA ALA A 169 -15.27 -9.18 -1.64
C ALA A 169 -16.45 -8.56 -0.88
N ARG A 170 -17.43 -7.99 -1.59
CA ARG A 170 -18.65 -7.40 -1.00
C ARG A 170 -19.54 -8.42 -0.28
N GLU A 171 -19.54 -9.67 -0.72
CA GLU A 171 -20.26 -10.77 -0.05
C GLU A 171 -19.62 -11.13 1.30
N MET A 172 -18.31 -10.89 1.47
CA MET A 172 -17.55 -11.32 2.66
C MET A 172 -17.23 -10.21 3.63
N PHE A 173 -17.04 -8.99 3.14
CA PHE A 173 -16.51 -7.88 3.95
C PHE A 173 -17.44 -6.69 3.93
N GLU A 174 -17.66 -6.08 5.10
CA GLU A 174 -18.44 -4.84 5.23
C GLU A 174 -17.73 -3.63 4.58
N ARG A 175 -16.40 -3.66 4.55
CA ARG A 175 -15.58 -2.55 4.07
C ARG A 175 -14.78 -2.99 2.84
N VAL A 176 -15.33 -2.67 1.68
CA VAL A 176 -14.66 -2.84 0.38
C VAL A 176 -14.49 -1.48 -0.25
N GLU A 177 -13.31 -1.16 -0.71
CA GLU A 177 -12.95 0.11 -1.35
C GLU A 177 -12.26 -0.15 -2.70
N LEU A 178 -12.43 0.77 -3.63
CA LEU A 178 -11.70 0.75 -4.90
C LEU A 178 -10.52 1.71 -4.87
N ASN A 179 -9.46 1.37 -5.59
CA ASN A 179 -8.30 2.22 -5.79
C ASN A 179 -8.01 2.33 -7.29
N THR A 180 -8.04 3.54 -7.82
CA THR A 180 -7.92 3.81 -9.25
C THR A 180 -6.79 4.79 -9.52
N LEU A 181 -5.75 4.34 -10.21
CA LEU A 181 -4.70 5.21 -10.74
C LEU A 181 -5.24 5.96 -11.95
N VAL A 182 -5.14 7.29 -11.93
CA VAL A 182 -5.55 8.17 -13.04
C VAL A 182 -4.39 8.28 -14.03
N GLN A 183 -4.62 7.82 -15.25
CA GLN A 183 -3.64 7.80 -16.32
C GLN A 183 -4.32 7.98 -17.69
N ARG A 184 -3.55 8.29 -18.73
CA ARG A 184 -4.09 8.53 -20.06
C ARG A 184 -4.87 7.34 -20.61
N GLU A 185 -4.38 6.13 -20.35
CA GLU A 185 -4.93 4.88 -20.86
C GLU A 185 -6.34 4.59 -20.34
N ASN A 186 -6.68 5.08 -19.13
CA ASN A 186 -8.02 4.90 -18.55
C ASN A 186 -8.82 6.20 -18.40
N ALA A 187 -8.32 7.32 -18.91
CA ALA A 187 -8.96 8.62 -18.72
C ALA A 187 -10.44 8.66 -19.18
N HIS A 188 -10.75 7.91 -20.22
CA HIS A 188 -12.11 7.81 -20.78
C HIS A 188 -13.04 6.92 -19.95
N GLU A 189 -12.51 6.05 -19.09
CA GLU A 189 -13.27 5.09 -18.25
C GLU A 189 -13.47 5.58 -16.80
N LEU A 190 -12.84 6.69 -16.38
CA LEU A 190 -12.91 7.14 -14.99
C LEU A 190 -14.33 7.40 -14.49
N ARG A 191 -15.22 7.88 -15.38
CA ARG A 191 -16.63 8.12 -15.06
C ARG A 191 -17.39 6.80 -14.93
N ASP A 192 -17.07 5.81 -15.72
CA ASP A 192 -17.71 4.49 -15.67
C ASP A 192 -17.27 3.75 -14.38
N ILE A 193 -15.98 3.86 -14.01
CA ILE A 193 -15.47 3.36 -12.72
C ILE A 193 -16.18 4.05 -11.55
N LEU A 194 -16.36 5.37 -11.61
CA LEU A 194 -17.09 6.11 -10.58
C LEU A 194 -18.56 5.68 -10.53
N ALA A 195 -19.24 5.57 -11.67
CA ALA A 195 -20.64 5.13 -11.74
C ALA A 195 -20.81 3.72 -11.17
N PHE A 196 -19.90 2.78 -11.52
CA PHE A 196 -19.86 1.45 -10.97
C PHE A 196 -19.69 1.46 -9.44
N ALA A 197 -18.79 2.30 -8.92
CA ALA A 197 -18.55 2.44 -7.50
C ALA A 197 -19.79 2.98 -6.76
N LEU A 198 -20.42 4.04 -7.28
CA LEU A 198 -21.61 4.66 -6.70
C LEU A 198 -22.81 3.71 -6.70
N GLU A 199 -23.06 3.00 -7.81
CA GLU A 199 -24.14 2.01 -7.90
C GLU A 199 -24.02 0.93 -6.84
N ARG A 200 -22.79 0.53 -6.52
CA ARG A 200 -22.47 -0.53 -5.55
C ARG A 200 -22.19 -0.01 -4.15
N ARG A 201 -22.30 1.31 -3.96
CA ARG A 201 -22.00 2.01 -2.72
C ARG A 201 -20.58 1.73 -2.20
N LEU A 202 -19.60 1.69 -3.12
CA LEU A 202 -18.19 1.46 -2.81
C LEU A 202 -17.44 2.80 -2.74
N PRO A 203 -16.75 3.11 -1.64
CA PRO A 203 -15.76 4.18 -1.64
C PRO A 203 -14.70 3.95 -2.71
N VAL A 204 -14.28 5.01 -3.37
CA VAL A 204 -13.20 4.93 -4.37
C VAL A 204 -12.16 6.01 -4.13
N GLN A 205 -10.89 5.63 -4.26
CA GLN A 205 -9.75 6.53 -4.20
C GLN A 205 -9.13 6.68 -5.59
N PHE A 206 -9.18 7.89 -6.13
CA PHE A 206 -8.43 8.24 -7.35
C PHE A 206 -7.06 8.77 -6.96
N ILE A 207 -6.00 8.22 -7.54
CA ILE A 207 -4.62 8.60 -7.25
C ILE A 207 -3.88 9.03 -8.53
N GLU A 208 -2.98 9.97 -8.40
CA GLU A 208 -2.10 10.38 -9.49
C GLU A 208 -0.90 9.45 -9.61
N LEU A 209 -0.41 9.30 -10.83
CA LEU A 209 0.78 8.52 -11.10
C LEU A 209 2.00 9.11 -10.36
N VAL A 210 2.71 8.23 -9.64
CA VAL A 210 4.01 8.55 -9.08
C VAL A 210 5.05 8.51 -10.20
N ASP A 211 5.71 9.64 -10.43
CA ASP A 211 6.82 9.72 -11.39
C ASP A 211 8.05 9.06 -10.78
N THR A 212 8.44 7.92 -11.33
CA THR A 212 9.62 7.17 -10.95
C THR A 212 10.54 6.99 -12.15
N ASP A 213 11.80 6.64 -11.92
CA ASP A 213 12.71 6.30 -13.02
C ASP A 213 12.27 5.03 -13.76
N PHE A 214 11.41 4.22 -13.12
CA PHE A 214 10.87 2.99 -13.71
C PHE A 214 9.81 3.23 -14.79
N ASN A 215 9.11 4.37 -14.74
CA ASN A 215 8.08 4.72 -15.72
C ASN A 215 8.48 5.93 -16.58
N ALA A 216 9.77 6.20 -16.66
CA ALA A 216 10.32 7.37 -17.37
C ALA A 216 9.89 7.44 -18.84
N ASP A 217 9.83 6.31 -19.52
CA ASP A 217 9.41 6.20 -20.94
C ASP A 217 7.92 6.47 -21.13
N ARG A 218 7.10 6.37 -20.08
CA ARG A 218 5.65 6.53 -20.08
C ARG A 218 5.18 7.83 -19.39
N LYS A 219 6.05 8.81 -19.22
CA LYS A 219 5.72 10.13 -18.60
C LYS A 219 4.52 10.81 -19.22
N ARG A 220 4.28 10.64 -20.51
CA ARG A 220 3.12 11.17 -21.24
C ARG A 220 1.80 10.50 -20.80
N SER A 221 1.83 9.36 -20.13
CA SER A 221 0.65 8.72 -19.58
C SER A 221 0.21 9.33 -18.26
N ALA A 222 1.09 10.09 -17.60
CA ALA A 222 0.74 10.84 -16.40
C ALA A 222 -0.20 11.99 -16.77
N ILE A 223 -1.39 11.97 -16.19
CA ILE A 223 -2.36 13.07 -16.27
C ILE A 223 -2.79 13.41 -14.84
N GLY A 224 -3.15 14.67 -14.62
CA GLY A 224 -3.67 15.12 -13.33
C GLY A 224 -5.09 14.62 -13.07
N THR A 225 -5.51 14.70 -11.82
CA THR A 225 -6.86 14.32 -11.38
C THR A 225 -7.91 15.43 -11.61
N GLN A 226 -7.55 16.56 -12.23
CA GLN A 226 -8.44 17.71 -12.33
C GLN A 226 -9.76 17.37 -13.05
N SER A 227 -9.73 16.55 -14.10
CA SER A 227 -10.94 16.19 -14.84
C SER A 227 -11.95 15.39 -14.01
N ILE A 228 -11.49 14.52 -13.13
CA ILE A 228 -12.38 13.79 -12.21
C ILE A 228 -12.87 14.71 -11.08
N ILE A 229 -12.04 15.62 -10.58
CA ILE A 229 -12.43 16.62 -9.59
C ILE A 229 -13.55 17.49 -10.14
N ASP A 230 -13.39 18.01 -11.37
CA ASP A 230 -14.42 18.85 -12.01
C ASP A 230 -15.73 18.08 -12.22
N HIS A 231 -15.64 16.79 -12.58
CA HIS A 231 -16.81 15.95 -12.69
C HIS A 231 -17.50 15.72 -11.34
N LEU A 232 -16.75 15.42 -10.28
CA LEU A 232 -17.29 15.23 -8.93
C LEU A 232 -18.02 16.47 -8.42
N ARG A 233 -17.51 17.66 -8.73
CA ARG A 233 -18.17 18.95 -8.41
C ARG A 233 -19.49 19.17 -9.15
N THR A 234 -19.76 18.45 -10.25
CA THR A 234 -21.08 18.46 -10.88
C THR A 234 -22.09 17.56 -10.16
N LEU A 235 -21.62 16.62 -9.34
CA LEU A 235 -22.44 15.62 -8.66
C LEU A 235 -22.73 15.99 -7.19
N THR A 236 -21.82 16.73 -6.54
CA THR A 236 -21.96 17.11 -5.13
C THR A 236 -21.26 18.44 -4.83
N ASN A 237 -21.79 19.14 -3.81
CA ASN A 237 -21.12 20.29 -3.19
C ASN A 237 -20.41 19.94 -1.88
N ASP A 238 -20.50 18.66 -1.40
CA ASP A 238 -19.84 18.19 -0.21
C ASP A 238 -18.39 17.81 -0.55
N GLU A 239 -17.52 18.81 -0.52
CA GLU A 239 -16.08 18.70 -0.76
C GLU A 239 -15.31 19.15 0.48
N GLU A 240 -14.45 18.30 0.99
CA GLU A 240 -13.49 18.57 2.06
C GLU A 240 -12.07 18.49 1.51
N VAL A 241 -11.18 19.38 1.99
CA VAL A 241 -9.76 19.35 1.60
C VAL A 241 -8.92 19.04 2.82
N GLU A 242 -8.23 17.92 2.77
CA GLU A 242 -7.29 17.50 3.80
C GLU A 242 -5.85 17.73 3.33
N ILE A 243 -5.19 18.72 3.92
CA ILE A 243 -3.75 18.91 3.77
C ILE A 243 -3.10 18.12 4.87
N SER A 244 -2.57 16.97 4.56
CA SER A 244 -2.21 16.01 5.59
C SER A 244 -0.93 16.33 6.35
N GLY A 245 -0.90 15.91 7.61
CA GLY A 245 0.31 15.83 8.43
C GLY A 245 1.17 14.61 8.12
N VAL A 246 0.57 13.53 7.59
CA VAL A 246 1.23 12.33 7.05
C VAL A 246 0.59 11.97 5.74
N GLY A 247 1.42 11.60 4.77
CA GLY A 247 0.97 11.17 3.46
C GLY A 247 0.68 12.30 2.51
N GLN A 248 -0.19 12.00 1.60
CA GLN A 248 -0.52 12.85 0.46
C GLN A 248 -1.77 13.66 0.78
N GLY A 249 -1.78 14.95 0.40
CA GLY A 249 -2.97 15.77 0.48
C GLY A 249 -4.07 15.23 -0.42
N ARG A 250 -5.31 15.34 0.02
CA ARG A 250 -6.46 14.76 -0.69
C ARG A 250 -7.68 15.67 -0.64
N ARG A 251 -8.56 15.50 -1.64
CA ARG A 251 -9.91 16.02 -1.64
C ARG A 251 -10.85 14.86 -1.38
N ILE A 252 -11.80 15.07 -0.51
CA ILE A 252 -12.80 14.09 -0.11
C ILE A 252 -14.15 14.63 -0.57
N PHE A 253 -14.80 13.92 -1.49
CA PHE A 253 -16.16 14.20 -1.92
C PHE A 253 -17.11 13.20 -1.31
N ARG A 254 -18.32 13.62 -0.94
CA ARG A 254 -19.36 12.71 -0.44
C ARG A 254 -20.57 12.78 -1.35
N ILE A 255 -20.97 11.64 -1.90
CA ILE A 255 -22.11 11.46 -2.76
C ILE A 255 -22.99 10.37 -2.13
N ASP A 256 -24.20 10.71 -1.71
CA ASP A 256 -25.14 9.79 -1.04
C ASP A 256 -24.51 9.02 0.14
N GLY A 257 -23.60 9.68 0.87
CA GLY A 257 -22.87 9.10 1.98
C GLY A 257 -21.69 8.19 1.59
N ILE A 258 -21.36 8.12 0.29
CA ILE A 258 -20.21 7.37 -0.22
C ILE A 258 -19.04 8.35 -0.33
N GLU A 259 -17.89 7.95 0.23
CA GLU A 259 -16.66 8.76 0.20
C GLU A 259 -15.86 8.48 -1.08
N ILE A 260 -15.52 9.55 -1.78
CA ILE A 260 -14.69 9.54 -2.98
C ILE A 260 -13.45 10.37 -2.70
N ASP A 261 -12.32 9.69 -2.53
CA ASP A 261 -11.02 10.33 -2.28
C ASP A 261 -10.32 10.66 -3.60
N VAL A 262 -9.77 11.86 -3.71
CA VAL A 262 -8.88 12.23 -4.81
C VAL A 262 -7.55 12.68 -4.21
N ILE A 263 -6.51 11.87 -4.37
CA ILE A 263 -5.15 12.25 -4.01
C ILE A 263 -4.63 13.25 -5.03
N HIS A 264 -4.28 14.44 -4.55
CA HIS A 264 -3.92 15.55 -5.41
C HIS A 264 -2.54 16.11 -5.03
N ARG A 265 -1.59 16.05 -5.97
CA ARG A 265 -0.17 16.40 -5.71
C ARG A 265 0.03 17.83 -5.23
N GLU A 266 -0.82 18.76 -5.59
CA GLU A 266 -0.70 20.17 -5.21
C GLU A 266 -1.05 20.43 -3.73
N LEU A 267 -1.73 19.49 -3.07
CA LEU A 267 -2.10 19.61 -1.66
C LEU A 267 -0.97 19.22 -0.68
N GLY A 268 0.22 19.00 -1.21
CA GLY A 268 1.42 18.77 -0.42
C GLY A 268 1.69 17.32 -0.05
N ARG A 269 2.84 17.13 0.58
CA ARG A 269 3.37 15.85 1.02
C ARG A 269 4.05 16.03 2.36
N HIS A 270 3.96 15.01 3.20
CA HIS A 270 4.72 14.97 4.45
C HIS A 270 6.17 14.57 4.15
N HIS A 271 7.05 15.56 4.12
CA HIS A 271 8.48 15.35 3.99
C HIS A 271 9.14 15.50 5.37
N VAL A 272 10.11 14.64 5.67
CA VAL A 272 10.86 14.61 6.94
C VAL A 272 12.35 14.89 6.71
N GLY A 273 13.17 14.85 7.74
CA GLY A 273 14.58 15.23 7.68
C GLY A 273 15.35 14.62 6.51
N GLN A 274 15.26 13.31 6.30
CA GLN A 274 15.94 12.62 5.19
C GLN A 274 15.48 13.10 3.81
N CYS A 275 14.28 13.63 3.69
CA CYS A 275 13.80 14.22 2.44
C CYS A 275 14.48 15.56 2.12
N GLY A 276 15.09 16.23 3.09
CA GLY A 276 15.75 17.53 2.91
C GLY A 276 16.92 17.47 1.92
N THR A 277 17.71 16.42 2.00
CA THR A 277 18.90 16.16 1.14
C THR A 277 18.64 15.14 0.04
N CYS A 278 17.40 14.69 -0.12
CA CYS A 278 17.06 13.61 -1.05
C CYS A 278 17.22 14.05 -2.51
N PRO A 279 17.99 13.30 -3.33
CA PRO A 279 18.26 13.66 -4.73
C PRO A 279 17.01 13.63 -5.62
N VAL A 280 15.97 12.87 -5.22
CA VAL A 280 14.71 12.80 -5.98
C VAL A 280 13.62 13.73 -5.43
N ARG A 281 13.92 14.57 -4.43
CA ARG A 281 12.98 15.46 -3.76
C ARG A 281 12.13 16.29 -4.71
N ALA A 282 12.75 16.86 -5.74
CA ALA A 282 12.08 17.76 -6.69
C ALA A 282 10.95 17.06 -7.48
N LYS A 283 11.03 15.72 -7.64
CA LYS A 283 10.04 14.90 -8.37
C LYS A 283 9.17 14.09 -7.43
N CYS A 284 9.47 14.09 -6.12
CA CYS A 284 8.82 13.23 -5.16
C CYS A 284 7.37 13.66 -4.92
N VAL A 285 6.45 12.73 -5.16
CA VAL A 285 5.03 12.85 -4.85
C VAL A 285 4.59 11.86 -3.77
N GLU A 286 5.54 11.16 -3.13
CA GLU A 286 5.28 10.18 -2.06
C GLU A 286 5.24 10.82 -0.67
N GLY A 287 6.37 11.33 -0.19
CA GLY A 287 6.53 11.70 1.21
C GLY A 287 6.73 10.50 2.13
N PHE A 288 6.71 10.75 3.45
CA PHE A 288 6.83 9.70 4.46
C PHE A 288 5.46 9.39 5.07
N TRP A 289 4.89 8.25 4.71
CA TRP A 289 3.57 7.84 5.19
C TRP A 289 3.45 6.32 5.40
N ALA A 290 4.41 5.53 4.93
CA ALA A 290 4.37 4.08 5.05
C ALA A 290 5.76 3.52 5.35
N LEU A 291 5.80 2.55 6.25
CA LEU A 291 6.87 1.58 6.39
C LEU A 291 6.51 0.36 5.55
N ARG A 292 7.46 -0.20 4.82
CA ARG A 292 7.26 -1.33 3.92
C ARG A 292 8.09 -2.51 4.38
N LEU A 293 7.44 -3.57 4.83
CA LEU A 293 8.07 -4.85 5.14
C LEU A 293 7.99 -5.74 3.91
N ASP A 294 9.11 -6.08 3.33
CA ASP A 294 9.18 -6.95 2.17
C ASP A 294 9.20 -8.45 2.55
N HIS A 295 8.95 -9.31 1.57
CA HIS A 295 8.91 -10.77 1.72
C HIS A 295 10.25 -11.38 2.17
N ALA A 296 11.34 -10.64 2.04
CA ALA A 296 12.69 -11.09 2.40
C ALA A 296 13.20 -10.47 3.73
N GLY A 297 12.32 -9.85 4.51
CA GLY A 297 12.67 -9.28 5.82
C GLY A 297 13.39 -7.94 5.75
N GLY A 298 13.11 -7.12 4.73
CA GLY A 298 13.55 -5.74 4.68
C GLY A 298 12.48 -4.78 5.12
N ILE A 299 12.85 -3.76 5.88
CA ILE A 299 11.97 -2.64 6.23
C ILE A 299 12.47 -1.37 5.56
N GLN A 300 11.57 -0.69 4.84
CA GLN A 300 11.90 0.47 4.03
C GLN A 300 10.95 1.64 4.34
N PRO A 301 11.46 2.82 4.71
CA PRO A 301 10.64 3.99 5.02
C PRO A 301 10.22 4.79 3.78
N CYS A 302 10.88 4.58 2.65
CA CYS A 302 10.64 5.32 1.42
C CYS A 302 10.51 4.39 0.22
N LEU A 303 9.44 4.58 -0.57
CA LEU A 303 9.19 3.80 -1.78
C LEU A 303 10.29 3.99 -2.86
N LEU A 304 10.86 5.18 -2.96
CA LEU A 304 11.76 5.59 -4.05
C LEU A 304 13.24 5.38 -3.71
N ARG A 305 13.57 4.96 -2.49
CA ARG A 305 14.93 4.86 -1.97
C ARG A 305 15.17 3.48 -1.34
N ASP A 306 15.56 2.53 -2.17
CA ASP A 306 15.89 1.15 -1.74
C ASP A 306 17.22 1.08 -0.97
N ASP A 307 18.09 2.08 -1.12
CA ASP A 307 19.31 2.25 -0.34
C ASP A 307 19.04 2.55 1.16
N LEU A 308 17.82 2.97 1.51
CA LEU A 308 17.39 3.20 2.89
C LEU A 308 16.68 1.97 3.51
N ARG A 309 16.76 0.82 2.84
CA ARG A 309 16.20 -0.43 3.33
C ARG A 309 17.06 -1.03 4.43
N MET A 310 16.46 -1.36 5.56
CA MET A 310 17.04 -2.09 6.68
C MET A 310 16.69 -3.57 6.61
N ASP A 311 17.63 -4.45 6.89
CA ASP A 311 17.41 -5.90 6.92
C ASP A 311 17.22 -6.38 8.37
N ILE A 312 16.05 -6.98 8.67
CA ILE A 312 15.70 -7.50 10.00
C ILE A 312 15.84 -9.02 10.11
N ARG A 313 16.34 -9.73 9.10
CA ARG A 313 16.44 -11.20 9.12
C ARG A 313 17.24 -11.75 10.30
N HIS A 314 18.25 -11.02 10.73
CA HIS A 314 19.07 -11.40 11.89
C HIS A 314 18.30 -11.31 13.21
N LEU A 315 17.14 -10.66 13.24
CA LEU A 315 16.26 -10.52 14.41
C LEU A 315 15.07 -11.50 14.39
N LEU A 316 14.88 -12.30 13.33
CA LEU A 316 13.72 -13.20 13.25
C LEU A 316 13.73 -14.29 14.33
N GLY A 317 14.90 -14.62 14.89
CA GLY A 317 15.03 -15.50 16.05
C GLY A 317 14.74 -14.84 17.41
N SER A 318 14.62 -13.52 17.45
CA SER A 318 14.32 -12.69 18.63
C SER A 318 13.44 -11.51 18.21
N PRO A 319 12.20 -11.76 17.76
CA PRO A 319 11.35 -10.75 17.13
C PRO A 319 10.99 -9.57 18.04
N GLU A 320 11.08 -9.75 19.37
CA GLU A 320 10.91 -8.70 20.38
C GLU A 320 11.92 -7.54 20.25
N ALA A 321 13.04 -7.78 19.56
CA ALA A 321 14.02 -6.73 19.28
C ALA A 321 13.69 -5.89 18.04
N VAL A 322 12.77 -6.35 17.19
CA VAL A 322 12.41 -5.67 15.94
C VAL A 322 11.87 -4.25 16.15
N PRO A 323 10.93 -3.99 17.09
CA PRO A 323 10.38 -2.65 17.29
C PRO A 323 11.42 -1.61 17.66
N GLU A 324 12.41 -1.97 18.48
CA GLU A 324 13.48 -1.03 18.87
C GLU A 324 14.31 -0.61 17.66
N VAL A 325 14.76 -1.58 16.88
CA VAL A 325 15.59 -1.31 15.70
C VAL A 325 14.80 -0.54 14.63
N VAL A 326 13.51 -0.84 14.44
CA VAL A 326 12.64 -0.11 13.53
C VAL A 326 12.40 1.31 14.05
N ALA A 327 12.18 1.51 15.35
CA ALA A 327 12.01 2.84 15.93
C ALA A 327 13.26 3.71 15.74
N GLN A 328 14.45 3.15 15.96
CA GLN A 328 15.72 3.84 15.72
C GLN A 328 15.87 4.23 14.24
N HIS A 329 15.54 3.33 13.32
CA HIS A 329 15.59 3.60 11.89
C HIS A 329 14.60 4.71 11.46
N VAL A 330 13.37 4.68 11.99
CA VAL A 330 12.37 5.73 11.76
C VAL A 330 12.84 7.06 12.34
N THR A 331 13.44 7.08 13.53
CA THR A 331 14.02 8.28 14.13
C THR A 331 15.09 8.86 13.22
N ALA A 332 16.08 8.05 12.82
CA ALA A 332 17.16 8.49 11.94
C ALA A 332 16.64 9.01 10.59
N PHE A 333 15.62 8.36 10.02
CA PHE A 333 14.96 8.84 8.79
C PHE A 333 14.25 10.18 8.99
N THR A 334 13.55 10.37 10.11
CA THR A 334 12.82 11.61 10.39
C THR A 334 13.74 12.77 10.75
N GLU A 335 14.90 12.49 11.32
CA GLU A 335 15.93 13.48 11.65
C GLU A 335 16.91 13.76 10.49
N GLY A 336 16.98 12.88 9.50
CA GLY A 336 17.86 13.04 8.33
C GLY A 336 19.29 12.60 8.59
N THR A 337 19.48 11.57 9.42
CA THR A 337 20.78 11.02 9.81
C THR A 337 21.07 9.62 9.22
N LEU A 338 20.22 9.14 8.30
CA LEU A 338 20.44 7.90 7.52
C LEU A 338 21.42 8.11 6.38
#